data_f65cfe647e54b7a178ea9655c8fe9c1c
#
_entry.id   f65cfe647e54b7a178ea9655c8fe9c1c
#
_cell.length_a   1.000
_cell.length_b   1.000
_cell.length_c   1.000
_cell.angle_alpha   90.00
_cell.angle_beta   90.00
_cell.angle_gamma   90.00
#
_symmetry.space_group_name_H-M   'P 1'
#
loop_
_entity.id
_entity.type
_entity.pdbx_description
1 polymer ?
#
loop_
_entity_poly.entity_id
_entity_poly.type
_entity_poly.pdbx_seq_one_letter_code
_entity_poly.pdbx_strand_id
1 'polypeptide(L)'
;HPFLVKPNNHELGEIFGAELKTREDVIPYGKKLQGKGARNVLISMAGEGAVLVAEDGQVFKEPAPKGRLVNGVGAGDSMVAGFVAGWMEKKDYEYAFHMGIAAGSASAFSENLATEEEIKAVYRQVTEK
;
A
#
# COMPACT_ATOMS: atom_id res chain seq x y z
N HIS A 1 2.05 -19.69 4.33
CA HIS A 1 2.66 -18.44 3.85
C HIS A 1 1.56 -17.49 3.36
N PRO A 2 1.27 -16.39 4.08
CA PRO A 2 0.24 -15.46 3.64
C PRO A 2 0.61 -14.83 2.29
N PHE A 3 -0.41 -14.67 1.44
CA PHE A 3 -0.22 -14.03 0.14
C PHE A 3 0.21 -12.56 0.31
N LEU A 4 -0.37 -11.86 1.28
CA LEU A 4 -0.10 -10.45 1.51
C LEU A 4 -0.08 -10.14 3.00
N VAL A 5 0.94 -9.43 3.44
CA VAL A 5 0.94 -8.79 4.77
C VAL A 5 1.07 -7.28 4.55
N LYS A 6 0.41 -6.52 5.40
CA LYS A 6 0.39 -5.06 5.27
C LYS A 6 0.72 -4.38 6.60
N PRO A 7 2.00 -4.31 6.95
CA PRO A 7 2.42 -3.49 8.07
C PRO A 7 2.49 -2.01 7.66
N ASN A 8 2.37 -1.11 8.63
CA ASN A 8 2.85 0.24 8.40
C ASN A 8 4.33 0.32 8.79
N ASN A 9 4.98 1.46 8.52
CA ASN A 9 6.40 1.61 8.82
C ASN A 9 6.71 1.47 10.31
N HIS A 10 5.81 1.90 11.19
CA HIS A 10 6.00 1.78 12.64
C HIS A 10 5.93 0.32 13.09
N GLU A 11 4.94 -0.42 12.59
CA GLU A 11 4.80 -1.85 12.90
C GLU A 11 6.01 -2.65 12.41
N LEU A 12 6.46 -2.36 11.21
CA LEU A 12 7.64 -3.03 10.64
C LEU A 12 8.90 -2.71 11.47
N GLY A 13 9.04 -1.44 11.88
CA GLY A 13 10.15 -1.03 12.74
C GLY A 13 10.13 -1.73 14.08
N GLU A 14 8.96 -1.92 14.68
CA GLU A 14 8.84 -2.65 15.94
C GLU A 14 9.27 -4.10 15.82
N ILE A 15 8.92 -4.77 14.71
CA ILE A 15 9.30 -6.16 14.47
C ILE A 15 10.83 -6.32 14.46
N PHE A 16 11.55 -5.38 13.86
CA PHE A 16 12.99 -5.49 13.64
C PHE A 16 13.83 -4.56 14.52
N GLY A 17 13.20 -3.83 15.43
CA GLY A 17 13.91 -2.92 16.34
C GLY A 17 14.58 -1.76 15.62
N ALA A 18 13.93 -1.19 14.61
CA ALA A 18 14.47 -0.12 13.79
C ALA A 18 13.49 1.04 13.68
N GLU A 19 14.01 2.24 13.42
CA GLU A 19 13.19 3.41 13.13
C GLU A 19 13.18 3.64 11.63
N LEU A 20 12.00 3.52 11.00
CA LEU A 20 11.84 3.55 9.55
C LEU A 20 11.02 4.77 9.15
N LYS A 21 11.62 5.72 8.44
CA LYS A 21 11.00 7.01 8.12
C LYS A 21 10.74 7.22 6.63
N THR A 22 11.56 6.64 5.75
CA THR A 22 11.45 6.86 4.30
C THR A 22 11.06 5.58 3.58
N ARG A 23 10.62 5.72 2.33
CA ARG A 23 10.31 4.56 1.50
C ARG A 23 11.53 3.64 1.32
N GLU A 24 12.70 4.23 1.20
CA GLU A 24 13.95 3.47 1.06
C GLU A 24 14.29 2.71 2.34
N ASP A 25 14.01 3.28 3.51
CA ASP A 25 14.29 2.65 4.80
C ASP A 25 13.57 1.32 4.98
N VAL A 26 12.34 1.21 4.46
CA VAL A 26 11.49 0.05 4.70
C VAL A 26 11.79 -1.12 3.77
N ILE A 27 12.44 -0.88 2.62
CA ILE A 27 12.67 -1.92 1.60
C ILE A 27 13.45 -3.12 2.15
N PRO A 28 14.61 -2.95 2.82
CA PRO A 28 15.35 -4.11 3.34
C PRO A 28 14.54 -4.90 4.36
N TYR A 29 13.74 -4.21 5.17
CA TYR A 29 12.93 -4.87 6.20
C TYR A 29 11.71 -5.58 5.62
N GLY A 30 11.14 -5.04 4.54
CA GLY A 30 10.12 -5.75 3.78
C GLY A 30 10.66 -7.06 3.21
N LYS A 31 11.88 -7.04 2.67
CA LYS A 31 12.53 -8.25 2.17
C LYS A 31 12.83 -9.25 3.29
N LYS A 32 13.21 -8.77 4.48
CA LYS A 32 13.39 -9.64 5.65
C LYS A 32 12.08 -10.31 6.05
N LEU A 33 10.97 -9.58 5.96
CA LEU A 33 9.66 -10.14 6.29
C LEU A 33 9.24 -11.20 5.27
N GLN A 34 9.58 -11.03 3.99
CA GLN A 34 9.41 -12.08 2.99
C GLN A 34 10.20 -13.33 3.36
N GLY A 35 11.41 -13.15 3.85
CA GLY A 35 12.25 -14.27 4.30
C GLY A 35 11.63 -15.03 5.47
N LYS A 36 10.72 -14.42 6.21
CA LYS A 36 9.99 -15.05 7.30
C LYS A 36 8.71 -15.75 6.84
N GLY A 37 8.39 -15.71 5.55
CA GLY A 37 7.27 -16.46 4.97
C GLY A 37 6.19 -15.67 4.27
N ALA A 38 6.21 -14.35 4.31
CA ALA A 38 5.22 -13.55 3.59
C ALA A 38 5.56 -13.54 2.09
N ARG A 39 4.54 -13.72 1.24
CA ARG A 39 4.78 -13.71 -0.21
C ARG A 39 4.95 -12.28 -0.72
N ASN A 40 4.04 -11.39 -0.35
CA ASN A 40 4.10 -9.98 -0.73
C ASN A 40 4.01 -9.13 0.53
N VAL A 41 4.75 -8.02 0.58
CA VAL A 41 4.72 -7.10 1.72
C VAL A 41 4.33 -5.72 1.20
N LEU A 42 3.18 -5.22 1.64
CA LEU A 42 2.68 -3.90 1.29
C LEU A 42 2.83 -3.00 2.52
N ILE A 43 3.73 -2.03 2.45
CA ILE A 43 4.06 -1.19 3.59
C ILE A 43 3.41 0.18 3.41
N SER A 44 2.51 0.53 4.31
CA SER A 44 1.86 1.84 4.28
C SER A 44 2.65 2.83 5.13
N MET A 45 2.78 4.07 4.65
CA MET A 45 3.64 5.07 5.26
C MET A 45 3.02 6.46 5.32
N ALA A 46 1.73 6.57 5.59
CA ALA A 46 1.05 7.86 5.74
C ALA A 46 1.51 8.87 4.67
N GLY A 47 2.10 10.00 5.08
CA GLY A 47 2.53 11.05 4.16
C GLY A 47 3.62 10.67 3.18
N GLU A 48 4.39 9.62 3.46
CA GLU A 48 5.46 9.13 2.57
C GLU A 48 4.92 8.21 1.46
N GLY A 49 3.68 7.77 1.55
CA GLY A 49 3.08 6.92 0.54
C GLY A 49 3.10 5.44 0.90
N ALA A 50 3.60 4.61 -0.01
CA ALA A 50 3.62 3.17 0.20
C ALA A 50 4.73 2.50 -0.60
N VAL A 51 5.09 1.29 -0.17
CA VAL A 51 6.07 0.43 -0.84
C VAL A 51 5.50 -0.97 -0.93
N LEU A 52 5.60 -1.59 -2.10
CA LEU A 52 5.29 -3.00 -2.28
C LEU A 52 6.59 -3.77 -2.54
N VAL A 53 6.86 -4.77 -1.74
CA VAL A 53 7.91 -5.75 -2.01
C VAL A 53 7.21 -7.01 -2.50
N ALA A 54 7.25 -7.25 -3.79
CA ALA A 54 6.52 -8.34 -4.44
C ALA A 54 7.30 -9.64 -4.43
N GLU A 55 6.58 -10.76 -4.47
CA GLU A 55 7.20 -12.08 -4.42
C GLU A 55 8.09 -12.39 -5.63
N ASP A 56 7.90 -11.68 -6.74
CA ASP A 56 8.73 -11.84 -7.95
C ASP A 56 10.05 -11.09 -7.89
N GLY A 57 10.34 -10.44 -6.77
CA GLY A 57 11.57 -9.68 -6.56
C GLY A 57 11.46 -8.21 -6.91
N GLN A 58 10.36 -7.77 -7.50
CA GLN A 58 10.16 -6.36 -7.85
C GLN A 58 9.80 -5.55 -6.61
N VAL A 59 10.22 -4.29 -6.61
CA VAL A 59 9.89 -3.33 -5.55
C VAL A 59 9.28 -2.11 -6.21
N PHE A 60 8.09 -1.74 -5.74
CA PHE A 60 7.36 -0.57 -6.24
C PHE A 60 7.23 0.45 -5.12
N LYS A 61 7.44 1.72 -5.44
CA LYS A 61 7.36 2.84 -4.50
C LYS A 61 6.48 3.93 -5.09
N GLU A 62 5.54 4.45 -4.30
CA GLU A 62 4.72 5.57 -4.73
C GLU A 62 4.56 6.57 -3.58
N PRO A 63 4.61 7.87 -3.85
CA PRO A 63 4.30 8.87 -2.84
C PRO A 63 2.80 8.87 -2.54
N ALA A 64 2.41 9.46 -1.41
CA ALA A 64 1.00 9.58 -1.07
C ALA A 64 0.29 10.47 -2.11
N PRO A 65 -0.87 10.05 -2.62
CA PRO A 65 -1.68 10.93 -3.48
C PRO A 65 -2.08 12.19 -2.73
N LYS A 66 -2.21 13.30 -3.45
CA LYS A 66 -2.63 14.56 -2.86
C LYS A 66 -4.13 14.55 -2.63
N GLY A 67 -4.55 14.97 -1.45
CA GLY A 67 -5.95 15.05 -1.09
C GLY A 67 -6.10 15.44 0.38
N ARG A 68 -7.32 15.78 0.75
CA ARG A 68 -7.61 16.16 2.14
C ARG A 68 -7.94 14.92 2.94
N LEU A 69 -7.17 14.68 4.00
CA LEU A 69 -7.44 13.58 4.91
C LEU A 69 -8.68 13.92 5.74
N VAL A 70 -9.76 13.18 5.54
CA VAL A 70 -11.02 13.35 6.26
C VAL A 70 -11.20 12.22 7.28
N ASN A 71 -10.93 10.99 6.87
CA ASN A 71 -11.14 9.82 7.71
C ASN A 71 -10.09 8.75 7.39
N GLY A 72 -9.21 8.49 8.35
CA GLY A 72 -8.18 7.45 8.21
C GLY A 72 -8.64 6.06 8.62
N VAL A 73 -9.83 5.95 9.24
CA VAL A 73 -10.35 4.65 9.70
C VAL A 73 -10.76 3.82 8.48
N GLY A 74 -10.24 2.60 8.41
CA GLY A 74 -10.56 1.71 7.30
C GLY A 74 -9.71 1.91 6.04
N ALA A 75 -8.87 2.94 5.99
CA ALA A 75 -8.02 3.18 4.82
C ALA A 75 -7.06 2.02 4.56
N GLY A 76 -6.49 1.44 5.61
CA GLY A 76 -5.63 0.26 5.49
C GLY A 76 -6.37 -0.95 4.94
N ASP A 77 -7.59 -1.19 5.42
CA ASP A 77 -8.42 -2.29 4.93
C ASP A 77 -8.80 -2.09 3.48
N SER A 78 -9.12 -0.84 3.09
CA SER A 78 -9.43 -0.49 1.70
C SER A 78 -8.22 -0.70 0.80
N MET A 79 -7.02 -0.38 1.29
CA MET A 79 -5.77 -0.61 0.54
C MET A 79 -5.58 -2.10 0.25
N VAL A 80 -5.77 -2.96 1.24
CA VAL A 80 -5.66 -4.40 1.06
C VAL A 80 -6.72 -4.90 0.08
N ALA A 81 -7.97 -4.46 0.24
CA ALA A 81 -9.06 -4.85 -0.65
C ALA A 81 -8.77 -4.43 -2.10
N GLY A 82 -8.31 -3.21 -2.31
CA GLY A 82 -7.95 -2.70 -3.63
C GLY A 82 -6.79 -3.47 -4.26
N PHE A 83 -5.79 -3.82 -3.46
CA PHE A 83 -4.66 -4.61 -3.93
C PHE A 83 -5.11 -6.00 -4.38
N VAL A 84 -5.89 -6.69 -3.55
CA VAL A 84 -6.36 -8.04 -3.86
C VAL A 84 -7.27 -8.03 -5.09
N ALA A 85 -8.20 -7.07 -5.16
CA ALA A 85 -9.09 -6.94 -6.32
C ALA A 85 -8.31 -6.66 -7.60
N GLY A 86 -7.32 -5.77 -7.55
CA GLY A 86 -6.47 -5.46 -8.70
C GLY A 86 -5.67 -6.67 -9.17
N TRP A 87 -5.11 -7.43 -8.22
CA TRP A 87 -4.39 -8.66 -8.54
C TRP A 87 -5.30 -9.71 -9.20
N MET A 88 -6.51 -9.88 -8.66
CA MET A 88 -7.47 -10.82 -9.23
C MET A 88 -7.88 -10.44 -10.65
N GLU A 89 -7.95 -9.13 -10.92
CA GLU A 89 -8.36 -8.61 -12.23
C GLU A 89 -7.29 -8.81 -13.30
N LYS A 90 -6.03 -8.49 -13.00
CA LYS A 90 -4.97 -8.46 -14.02
C LYS A 90 -3.74 -9.32 -13.74
N LYS A 91 -3.63 -9.90 -12.55
CA LYS A 91 -2.44 -10.66 -12.13
C LYS A 91 -1.14 -9.89 -12.33
N ASP A 92 -1.18 -8.57 -12.10
CA ASP A 92 -0.07 -7.63 -12.26
C ASP A 92 0.15 -6.92 -10.93
N TYR A 93 1.33 -7.09 -10.33
CA TYR A 93 1.62 -6.49 -9.02
C TYR A 93 1.67 -4.96 -9.06
N GLU A 94 2.17 -4.37 -10.13
CA GLU A 94 2.19 -2.91 -10.26
C GLU A 94 0.76 -2.35 -10.30
N TYR A 95 -0.10 -2.96 -11.08
CA TYR A 95 -1.52 -2.57 -11.15
C TYR A 95 -2.20 -2.75 -9.79
N ALA A 96 -1.98 -3.90 -9.14
CA ALA A 96 -2.54 -4.19 -7.83
C ALA A 96 -2.07 -3.17 -6.79
N PHE A 97 -0.79 -2.80 -6.83
CA PHE A 97 -0.22 -1.80 -5.94
C PHE A 97 -0.89 -0.43 -6.13
N HIS A 98 -1.02 0.02 -7.37
CA HIS A 98 -1.67 1.30 -7.67
C HIS A 98 -3.15 1.30 -7.28
N MET A 99 -3.86 0.19 -7.50
CA MET A 99 -5.25 0.06 -7.07
C MET A 99 -5.38 0.08 -5.55
N GLY A 100 -4.46 -0.55 -4.85
CA GLY A 100 -4.44 -0.52 -3.39
C GLY A 100 -4.25 0.88 -2.85
N ILE A 101 -3.28 1.62 -3.41
CA ILE A 101 -3.04 3.02 -3.02
C ILE A 101 -4.29 3.86 -3.31
N ALA A 102 -4.89 3.70 -4.48
CA ALA A 102 -6.08 4.47 -4.87
C ALA A 102 -7.25 4.19 -3.92
N ALA A 103 -7.52 2.93 -3.62
CA ALA A 103 -8.63 2.56 -2.74
C ALA A 103 -8.42 3.07 -1.31
N GLY A 104 -7.21 2.88 -0.76
CA GLY A 104 -6.90 3.34 0.59
C GLY A 104 -6.93 4.86 0.70
N SER A 105 -6.37 5.55 -0.28
CA SER A 105 -6.32 7.02 -0.28
C SER A 105 -7.71 7.63 -0.50
N ALA A 106 -8.50 7.06 -1.41
CA ALA A 106 -9.86 7.53 -1.63
C ALA A 106 -10.72 7.39 -0.37
N SER A 107 -10.56 6.27 0.36
CA SER A 107 -11.24 6.08 1.64
C SER A 107 -10.80 7.11 2.68
N ALA A 108 -9.50 7.42 2.73
CA ALA A 108 -8.98 8.42 3.67
C ALA A 108 -9.46 9.83 3.36
N PHE A 109 -9.75 10.14 2.08
CA PHE A 109 -10.23 11.46 1.66
C PHE A 109 -11.74 11.61 1.73
N SER A 110 -12.48 10.56 2.02
CA SER A 110 -13.95 10.54 2.04
C SER A 110 -14.49 10.46 3.46
N GLU A 111 -15.69 11.03 3.69
CA GLU A 111 -16.38 10.91 4.97
C GLU A 111 -17.01 9.52 5.15
N ASN A 112 -17.25 8.85 4.03
CA ASN A 112 -17.82 7.50 3.99
C ASN A 112 -16.87 6.59 3.21
N LEU A 113 -17.23 5.32 3.06
CA LEU A 113 -16.46 4.41 2.21
C LEU A 113 -16.43 4.98 0.80
N ALA A 114 -15.25 4.91 0.18
CA ALA A 114 -15.03 5.47 -1.14
C ALA A 114 -15.88 4.74 -2.19
N THR A 115 -16.46 5.52 -3.11
CA THR A 115 -17.16 4.96 -4.26
C THR A 115 -16.15 4.49 -5.30
N GLU A 116 -16.63 3.68 -6.25
CA GLU A 116 -15.79 3.23 -7.36
C GLU A 116 -15.24 4.41 -8.16
N GLU A 117 -16.05 5.45 -8.36
CA GLU A 117 -15.61 6.66 -9.08
C GLU A 117 -14.53 7.42 -8.33
N GLU A 118 -14.65 7.52 -7.00
CA GLU A 118 -13.63 8.15 -6.17
C GLU A 118 -12.31 7.38 -6.24
N ILE A 119 -12.37 6.06 -6.19
CA ILE A 119 -11.18 5.21 -6.31
C ILE A 119 -10.52 5.38 -7.68
N LYS A 120 -11.32 5.41 -8.75
CA LYS A 120 -10.80 5.61 -10.10
C LYS A 120 -10.14 6.98 -10.26
N ALA A 121 -10.70 8.02 -9.64
CA ALA A 121 -10.11 9.35 -9.69
C ALA A 121 -8.73 9.38 -9.02
N VAL A 122 -8.59 8.75 -7.85
CA VAL A 122 -7.30 8.66 -7.16
C VAL A 122 -6.33 7.78 -7.93
N TYR A 123 -6.82 6.69 -8.52
CA TYR A 123 -5.99 5.82 -9.36
C TYR A 123 -5.35 6.61 -10.51
N ARG A 124 -6.14 7.46 -11.18
CA ARG A 124 -5.62 8.32 -12.25
C ARG A 124 -4.56 9.27 -11.70
N GLN A 125 -4.76 9.85 -10.53
CA GLN A 125 -3.77 10.72 -9.89
C GLN A 125 -2.46 10.00 -9.64
N VAL A 126 -2.51 8.74 -9.22
CA VAL A 126 -1.31 7.93 -8.93
C VAL A 126 -0.58 7.56 -10.22
N THR A 127 -1.29 7.23 -11.29
CA THR A 127 -0.71 6.69 -12.52
C THR A 127 -0.42 7.75 -13.59
N GLU A 128 -1.11 8.87 -13.58
CA GLU A 128 -0.96 9.96 -14.58
C GLU A 128 -0.22 11.14 -13.97
N LYS A 129 1.02 10.95 -13.65
CA LYS A 129 1.86 11.99 -13.03
C LYS A 129 2.43 12.94 -14.05
#